data_7f3529958d69dadc9db2ceb74d1613f8
#
_entry.id   7f3529958d69dadc9db2ceb74d1613f8
#
_cell.length_a   1.000
_cell.length_b   1.000
_cell.length_c   1.000
_cell.angle_alpha   90.00
_cell.angle_beta   90.00
_cell.angle_gamma   90.00
#
_symmetry.space_group_name_H-M   'P 1'
#
loop_
_entity.id
_entity.type
_entity.pdbx_description
1 polymer ?
#
loop_
_entity_poly.entity_id
_entity_poly.type
_entity_poly.pdbx_seq_one_letter_code
_entity_poly.pdbx_strand_id
1 'polypeptide(L)'
;MTHTPWAAHCAAVLLAATCSLAGAAEADAPLLPGVHGEVLQARPLALDLPAKHVLQLRFAGAGLHLDLRDAQGRHLRRLAENGRGVQTATWFSQGAQQEQLWVTPAQPGAKPLAYDLRVLNSWASAGPQPLPAEKAQMGARLAALQQALARGEGAAATQAFWREAQQRGTPWVEPWADGKVLVSFVWRDQGNTNVRLFGSPSGNHNPLQRLAGSDVWWTSAVMDPRSHLSYAFAPDVPQLPAAQAAQQRRMVLATMQRDPLNRQPFPATPWSGAQDRFQGRSSLVLAQAPPQPWVQTRAGVPQGKLTRHSVDSGILGNRRDVWTYVPAGADPQALLVLFDAHAYVHDVPTPRILDNLVADGLLPPVAAVIVGNASPEARDAELPPNPRFARFIAEELMPWARSQGLAQTARRTVVAGSSYGGLVSSYLGLTHPELFGNVLSLSGSYWWAPPGEAPGWMQRAWQALPAPVPAVRFYLDAGWYETGRGGREGILETNRALADILRARGLSVTQREYASGHDYLHWQGALGCGLVALLAPARYDMKDERLRGCLGAGAS
;
A
#
# COMPACT_ATOMS: atom_id res chain seq x y z
N MET A 1 -76.87 -6.10 18.02
CA MET A 1 -77.28 -6.89 16.87
C MET A 1 -75.98 -7.32 16.21
N THR A 2 -75.46 -8.43 16.71
CA THR A 2 -75.47 -9.79 16.12
C THR A 2 -74.92 -9.78 14.66
N HIS A 3 -73.77 -10.28 14.41
CA HIS A 3 -73.49 -11.66 14.06
C HIS A 3 -71.99 -11.97 13.93
N THR A 4 -71.66 -13.11 14.47
CA THR A 4 -70.43 -13.87 14.48
C THR A 4 -70.22 -14.68 13.16
N PRO A 5 -69.25 -15.64 13.08
CA PRO A 5 -68.10 -15.61 12.21
C PRO A 5 -68.14 -16.69 11.16
N TRP A 6 -67.22 -16.63 10.21
CA TRP A 6 -66.95 -17.81 9.36
C TRP A 6 -65.48 -18.19 9.40
N ALA A 7 -65.26 -19.35 9.98
CA ALA A 7 -64.03 -20.08 9.91
C ALA A 7 -63.93 -20.78 8.56
N ALA A 8 -62.85 -20.63 7.85
CA ALA A 8 -62.50 -21.49 6.73
C ALA A 8 -61.07 -22.01 6.96
N HIS A 9 -61.00 -23.30 7.15
CA HIS A 9 -59.76 -24.10 7.19
C HIS A 9 -59.05 -24.04 5.85
N CYS A 10 -57.81 -23.58 5.84
CA CYS A 10 -56.85 -23.94 4.79
C CYS A 10 -55.66 -24.64 5.43
N ALA A 11 -55.50 -25.90 5.09
CA ALA A 11 -54.38 -26.74 5.47
C ALA A 11 -53.08 -26.15 4.94
N ALA A 12 -52.17 -25.80 5.85
CA ALA A 12 -50.83 -25.43 5.51
C ALA A 12 -50.01 -26.68 5.19
N VAL A 13 -49.69 -26.88 3.94
CA VAL A 13 -48.64 -27.80 3.50
C VAL A 13 -47.32 -27.15 3.82
N LEU A 14 -46.68 -27.59 4.88
CA LEU A 14 -45.27 -27.29 5.18
C LEU A 14 -44.39 -27.98 4.11
N LEU A 15 -44.04 -27.27 3.05
CA LEU A 15 -42.86 -27.60 2.26
C LEU A 15 -41.65 -27.05 3.04
N ALA A 16 -40.98 -27.97 3.71
CA ALA A 16 -39.63 -27.72 4.24
C ALA A 16 -38.68 -27.56 3.03
N ALA A 17 -38.50 -26.33 2.60
CA ALA A 17 -37.39 -25.97 1.73
C ALA A 17 -36.12 -26.06 2.59
N THR A 18 -35.46 -27.18 2.56
CA THR A 18 -34.08 -27.34 3.00
C THR A 18 -33.22 -26.49 2.05
N CYS A 19 -33.04 -25.22 2.39
CA CYS A 19 -31.90 -24.45 1.87
C CYS A 19 -30.64 -25.14 2.38
N SER A 20 -30.08 -26.00 1.56
CA SER A 20 -28.73 -26.45 1.71
C SER A 20 -27.84 -25.22 1.60
N LEU A 21 -27.36 -24.71 2.72
CA LEU A 21 -26.18 -23.87 2.82
C LEU A 21 -24.96 -24.73 2.40
N ALA A 22 -24.88 -25.03 1.11
CA ALA A 22 -23.68 -25.56 0.48
C ALA A 22 -22.79 -24.39 0.10
N GLY A 23 -22.27 -23.74 1.11
CA GLY A 23 -21.15 -22.81 1.08
C GLY A 23 -20.08 -23.35 1.99
N ALA A 24 -19.81 -24.66 1.94
CA ALA A 24 -18.56 -25.18 2.44
C ALA A 24 -17.47 -24.55 1.58
N ALA A 25 -16.61 -23.71 2.18
CA ALA A 25 -15.30 -23.47 1.63
C ALA A 25 -14.72 -24.85 1.33
N GLU A 26 -14.56 -25.19 0.05
CA GLU A 26 -13.71 -26.29 -0.35
C GLU A 26 -12.39 -26.06 0.36
N ALA A 27 -12.07 -26.90 1.30
CA ALA A 27 -10.74 -26.94 1.90
C ALA A 27 -9.81 -27.26 0.73
N ASP A 28 -9.09 -26.25 0.24
CA ASP A 28 -8.19 -26.37 -0.90
C ASP A 28 -7.25 -27.55 -0.64
N ALA A 29 -7.45 -28.63 -1.35
CA ALA A 29 -6.51 -29.73 -1.34
C ALA A 29 -5.15 -29.19 -1.83
N PRO A 30 -4.04 -29.49 -1.15
CA PRO A 30 -2.73 -29.01 -1.56
C PRO A 30 -2.43 -29.48 -2.98
N LEU A 31 -2.22 -28.54 -3.90
CA LEU A 31 -1.96 -28.81 -5.32
C LEU A 31 -0.60 -29.48 -5.57
N LEU A 32 0.31 -29.32 -4.61
CA LEU A 32 1.61 -29.99 -4.59
C LEU A 32 1.78 -30.70 -3.24
N PRO A 33 2.52 -31.83 -3.19
CA PRO A 33 2.82 -32.50 -1.94
C PRO A 33 3.43 -31.52 -0.93
N GLY A 34 2.89 -31.48 0.27
CA GLY A 34 3.46 -30.71 1.36
C GLY A 34 4.89 -31.18 1.65
N VAL A 35 5.78 -30.25 1.95
CA VAL A 35 7.15 -30.54 2.36
C VAL A 35 7.30 -30.22 3.84
N HIS A 36 7.67 -31.21 4.64
CA HIS A 36 7.97 -31.05 6.05
C HIS A 36 9.35 -31.62 6.37
N GLY A 37 9.96 -31.17 7.43
CA GLY A 37 11.27 -31.64 7.84
C GLY A 37 11.93 -30.77 8.90
N GLU A 38 13.18 -31.06 9.12
CA GLU A 38 14.04 -30.27 10.02
C GLU A 38 15.24 -29.72 9.29
N VAL A 39 15.72 -28.55 9.72
CA VAL A 39 16.86 -27.88 9.13
C VAL A 39 17.77 -27.27 10.19
N LEU A 40 19.07 -27.55 10.08
CA LEU A 40 20.14 -26.95 10.90
C LEU A 40 20.85 -25.81 10.16
N GLN A 41 20.94 -25.91 8.83
CA GLN A 41 21.55 -24.93 7.94
C GLN A 41 20.62 -24.64 6.77
N ALA A 42 20.83 -23.51 6.09
CA ALA A 42 20.06 -23.16 4.92
C ALA A 42 20.11 -24.26 3.84
N ARG A 43 18.93 -24.68 3.34
CA ARG A 43 18.86 -25.69 2.27
C ARG A 43 17.71 -25.43 1.31
N PRO A 44 17.86 -25.86 0.05
CA PRO A 44 16.77 -25.82 -0.92
C PRO A 44 15.70 -26.86 -0.58
N LEU A 45 14.47 -26.56 -1.00
CA LEU A 45 13.34 -27.50 -0.97
C LEU A 45 13.16 -28.13 -2.36
N ALA A 46 13.01 -29.45 -2.37
CA ALA A 46 12.72 -30.19 -3.61
C ALA A 46 11.22 -30.03 -3.94
N LEU A 47 10.87 -28.97 -4.65
CA LEU A 47 9.53 -28.70 -5.16
C LEU A 47 9.62 -28.40 -6.66
N ASP A 48 8.77 -29.09 -7.44
CA ASP A 48 8.60 -28.80 -8.85
C ASP A 48 7.66 -27.61 -9.01
N LEU A 49 8.25 -26.42 -9.10
CA LEU A 49 7.50 -25.17 -9.21
C LEU A 49 7.08 -24.94 -10.66
N PRO A 50 5.76 -24.81 -10.95
CA PRO A 50 5.29 -24.52 -12.30
C PRO A 50 5.71 -23.11 -12.71
N ALA A 51 6.21 -22.94 -13.95
CA ALA A 51 6.53 -21.64 -14.51
C ALA A 51 5.26 -20.87 -14.88
N LYS A 52 5.30 -19.53 -14.79
CA LYS A 52 4.20 -18.62 -15.13
C LYS A 52 2.91 -18.91 -14.34
N HIS A 53 3.04 -19.23 -13.06
CA HIS A 53 1.92 -19.38 -12.13
C HIS A 53 2.05 -18.42 -10.95
N VAL A 54 0.93 -17.90 -10.48
CA VAL A 54 0.89 -17.33 -9.14
C VAL A 54 0.62 -18.45 -8.15
N LEU A 55 1.50 -18.60 -7.19
CA LEU A 55 1.43 -19.63 -6.17
C LEU A 55 1.10 -18.99 -4.82
N GLN A 56 0.23 -19.64 -4.06
CA GLN A 56 -0.04 -19.32 -2.66
C GLN A 56 0.42 -20.48 -1.79
N LEU A 57 1.23 -20.19 -0.79
CA LEU A 57 1.70 -21.18 0.15
C LEU A 57 1.37 -20.82 1.59
N ARG A 58 1.39 -21.86 2.42
CA ARG A 58 1.39 -21.78 3.87
C ARG A 58 2.72 -22.32 4.39
N PHE A 59 3.36 -21.56 5.26
CA PHE A 59 4.64 -21.92 5.88
C PHE A 59 4.54 -21.81 7.40
N ALA A 60 4.96 -22.87 8.09
CA ALA A 60 5.13 -22.89 9.54
C ALA A 60 6.56 -23.32 9.87
N GLY A 61 7.30 -22.54 10.67
CA GLY A 61 8.69 -22.84 11.02
C GLY A 61 9.25 -21.80 11.98
N ALA A 62 9.13 -22.05 13.29
CA ALA A 62 9.65 -21.14 14.30
C ALA A 62 11.18 -20.97 14.18
N GLY A 63 11.67 -19.73 14.15
CA GLY A 63 13.08 -19.43 13.97
C GLY A 63 13.62 -19.61 12.54
N LEU A 64 12.73 -19.79 11.55
CA LEU A 64 13.10 -20.01 10.16
C LEU A 64 12.59 -18.90 9.24
N HIS A 65 13.35 -18.62 8.21
CA HIS A 65 12.92 -17.84 7.04
C HIS A 65 12.57 -18.77 5.88
N LEU A 66 11.63 -18.35 5.05
CA LEU A 66 11.41 -18.93 3.73
C LEU A 66 11.89 -17.92 2.68
N ASP A 67 12.92 -18.29 1.96
CA ASP A 67 13.58 -17.45 0.95
C ASP A 67 13.34 -18.04 -0.44
N LEU A 68 13.21 -17.16 -1.43
CA LEU A 68 13.32 -17.49 -2.85
C LEU A 68 14.73 -17.15 -3.32
N ARG A 69 15.40 -18.10 -3.98
CA ARG A 69 16.73 -17.92 -4.55
C ARG A 69 16.75 -18.31 -6.02
N ASP A 70 17.68 -17.74 -6.77
CA ASP A 70 17.88 -18.16 -8.16
C ASP A 70 18.62 -19.51 -8.26
N ALA A 71 18.79 -19.99 -9.50
CA ALA A 71 19.49 -21.24 -9.78
C ALA A 71 20.96 -21.27 -9.32
N GLN A 72 21.57 -20.10 -9.05
CA GLN A 72 22.92 -19.95 -8.51
C GLN A 72 22.93 -19.80 -6.98
N GLY A 73 21.78 -19.93 -6.32
CA GLY A 73 21.62 -19.80 -4.87
C GLY A 73 21.63 -18.36 -4.36
N ARG A 74 21.64 -17.34 -5.24
CA ARG A 74 21.58 -15.93 -4.84
C ARG A 74 20.19 -15.59 -4.34
N HIS A 75 20.11 -14.87 -3.23
CA HIS A 75 18.85 -14.46 -2.64
C HIS A 75 18.08 -13.51 -3.57
N LEU A 76 16.85 -13.87 -3.89
CA LEU A 76 15.93 -13.05 -4.68
C LEU A 76 14.95 -12.31 -3.77
N ARG A 77 14.27 -13.03 -2.89
CA ARG A 77 13.19 -12.50 -2.08
C ARG A 77 12.96 -13.33 -0.83
N ARG A 78 12.58 -12.68 0.25
CA ARG A 78 12.05 -13.34 1.45
C ARG A 78 10.53 -13.45 1.36
N LEU A 79 10.02 -14.67 1.45
CA LEU A 79 8.57 -14.95 1.39
C LEU A 79 7.95 -15.03 2.79
N ALA A 80 8.71 -15.51 3.80
CA ALA A 80 8.28 -15.52 5.19
C ALA A 80 9.48 -15.21 6.10
N GLU A 81 9.26 -14.37 7.12
CA GLU A 81 10.31 -13.91 8.00
C GLU A 81 10.17 -14.48 9.42
N ASN A 82 11.21 -15.17 9.89
CA ASN A 82 11.40 -15.62 11.27
C ASN A 82 10.18 -16.34 11.86
N GLY A 83 9.58 -17.23 11.10
CA GLY A 83 8.54 -18.22 11.41
C GLY A 83 7.78 -18.07 12.73
N ARG A 84 7.14 -16.92 12.95
CA ARG A 84 6.26 -16.71 14.11
C ARG A 84 4.86 -17.23 13.79
N GLY A 85 4.63 -18.52 14.06
CA GLY A 85 3.38 -19.16 13.73
C GLY A 85 3.27 -19.53 12.24
N VAL A 86 2.04 -19.62 11.76
CA VAL A 86 1.73 -19.94 10.36
C VAL A 86 1.70 -18.65 9.54
N GLN A 87 2.47 -18.61 8.45
CA GLN A 87 2.50 -17.51 7.50
C GLN A 87 2.00 -17.96 6.14
N THR A 88 1.34 -17.05 5.41
CA THR A 88 0.97 -17.24 4.00
C THR A 88 1.81 -16.32 3.14
N ALA A 89 2.24 -16.83 1.99
CA ALA A 89 2.93 -16.03 0.98
C ALA A 89 2.33 -16.29 -0.40
N THR A 90 2.33 -15.26 -1.23
CA THR A 90 1.85 -15.36 -2.62
C THR A 90 2.92 -14.72 -3.51
N TRP A 91 3.35 -15.46 -4.54
CA TRP A 91 4.34 -14.96 -5.49
C TRP A 91 4.12 -15.52 -6.89
N PHE A 92 4.68 -14.84 -7.89
CA PHE A 92 4.68 -15.30 -9.28
C PHE A 92 5.92 -16.17 -9.53
N SER A 93 5.70 -17.45 -9.82
CA SER A 93 6.75 -18.43 -10.05
C SER A 93 7.30 -18.34 -11.48
N GLN A 94 8.63 -18.30 -11.58
CA GLN A 94 9.39 -18.38 -12.83
C GLN A 94 9.68 -19.84 -13.23
N GLY A 95 9.39 -20.79 -12.35
CA GLY A 95 9.66 -22.22 -12.53
C GLY A 95 10.96 -22.69 -11.90
N ALA A 96 11.02 -24.00 -11.59
CA ALA A 96 12.11 -24.63 -10.85
C ALA A 96 13.50 -24.50 -11.49
N GLN A 97 13.58 -24.20 -12.79
CA GLN A 97 14.84 -23.95 -13.48
C GLN A 97 15.43 -22.56 -13.18
N GLN A 98 14.61 -21.60 -12.78
CA GLN A 98 15.04 -20.22 -12.55
C GLN A 98 15.08 -19.85 -11.08
N GLU A 99 14.30 -20.53 -10.25
CA GLU A 99 14.17 -20.21 -8.83
C GLU A 99 13.91 -21.44 -7.97
N GLN A 100 14.33 -21.37 -6.71
CA GLN A 100 14.14 -22.40 -5.70
C GLN A 100 13.69 -21.79 -4.37
N LEU A 101 12.80 -22.50 -3.68
CA LEU A 101 12.47 -22.18 -2.29
C LEU A 101 13.56 -22.71 -1.36
N TRP A 102 13.97 -21.90 -0.39
CA TRP A 102 14.96 -22.23 0.61
C TRP A 102 14.41 -21.99 2.01
N VAL A 103 14.64 -22.95 2.91
CA VAL A 103 14.43 -22.77 4.33
C VAL A 103 15.77 -22.39 4.97
N THR A 104 15.78 -21.25 5.67
CA THR A 104 17.01 -20.66 6.23
C THR A 104 16.79 -20.37 7.71
N PRO A 105 17.63 -20.90 8.65
CA PRO A 105 17.59 -20.49 10.05
C PRO A 105 17.81 -18.98 10.21
N ALA A 106 16.98 -18.33 11.02
CA ALA A 106 17.08 -16.89 11.29
C ALA A 106 18.34 -16.54 12.08
N GLN A 107 18.84 -17.52 12.86
CA GLN A 107 20.09 -17.43 13.61
C GLN A 107 20.81 -18.79 13.57
N PRO A 108 22.15 -18.80 13.54
CA PRO A 108 22.90 -20.05 13.71
C PRO A 108 22.51 -20.71 15.03
N GLY A 109 22.22 -22.00 15.00
CA GLY A 109 21.81 -22.77 16.18
C GLY A 109 22.45 -24.15 16.20
N ALA A 110 22.46 -24.80 17.38
CA ALA A 110 22.99 -26.14 17.57
C ALA A 110 21.90 -27.24 17.42
N LYS A 111 20.64 -26.87 17.28
CA LYS A 111 19.52 -27.83 17.17
C LYS A 111 18.77 -27.61 15.86
N PRO A 112 18.35 -28.71 15.18
CA PRO A 112 17.48 -28.63 14.03
C PRO A 112 16.15 -27.93 14.38
N LEU A 113 15.62 -27.16 13.41
CA LEU A 113 14.33 -26.46 13.51
C LEU A 113 13.35 -27.10 12.53
N ALA A 114 12.17 -27.45 13.03
CA ALA A 114 11.12 -28.08 12.24
C ALA A 114 10.37 -27.07 11.38
N TYR A 115 9.96 -27.49 10.18
CA TYR A 115 9.10 -26.74 9.27
C TYR A 115 8.02 -27.59 8.60
N ASP A 116 6.91 -26.95 8.25
CA ASP A 116 5.85 -27.46 7.38
C ASP A 116 5.54 -26.42 6.31
N LEU A 117 5.55 -26.83 5.05
CA LEU A 117 5.23 -25.99 3.90
C LEU A 117 4.20 -26.68 3.03
N ARG A 118 3.15 -25.98 2.65
CA ARG A 118 2.10 -26.46 1.75
C ARG A 118 1.79 -25.40 0.71
N VAL A 119 1.73 -25.81 -0.56
CA VAL A 119 1.19 -24.98 -1.64
C VAL A 119 -0.32 -25.15 -1.62
N LEU A 120 -1.04 -24.07 -1.33
CA LEU A 120 -2.50 -24.07 -1.19
C LEU A 120 -3.18 -23.90 -2.54
N ASN A 121 -2.66 -23.01 -3.38
CA ASN A 121 -3.26 -22.62 -4.65
C ASN A 121 -2.22 -22.35 -5.71
N SER A 122 -2.60 -22.59 -6.97
CA SER A 122 -1.82 -22.30 -8.17
C SER A 122 -2.74 -21.77 -9.26
N TRP A 123 -2.43 -20.54 -9.72
CA TRP A 123 -3.17 -19.90 -10.82
C TRP A 123 -2.25 -19.70 -12.00
N ALA A 124 -2.51 -20.37 -13.11
CA ALA A 124 -1.78 -20.16 -14.36
C ALA A 124 -2.06 -18.76 -14.91
N SER A 125 -1.07 -18.16 -15.56
CA SER A 125 -1.30 -16.98 -16.40
C SER A 125 -2.37 -17.32 -17.42
N ALA A 126 -3.42 -16.51 -17.51
CA ALA A 126 -4.49 -16.75 -18.48
C ALA A 126 -3.92 -16.64 -19.91
N GLY A 127 -4.41 -17.48 -20.80
CA GLY A 127 -4.18 -17.34 -22.23
C GLY A 127 -4.61 -15.96 -22.75
N PRO A 128 -4.32 -15.63 -24.01
CA PRO A 128 -4.52 -14.30 -24.57
C PRO A 128 -6.01 -13.95 -24.69
N GLN A 129 -6.65 -13.63 -23.56
CA GLN A 129 -7.93 -12.92 -23.60
C GLN A 129 -7.59 -11.44 -23.74
N PRO A 130 -8.07 -10.76 -24.80
CA PRO A 130 -7.90 -9.33 -24.92
C PRO A 130 -8.63 -8.68 -23.74
N LEU A 131 -7.86 -8.12 -22.80
CA LEU A 131 -8.44 -7.25 -21.79
C LEU A 131 -8.92 -5.99 -22.51
N PRO A 132 -10.16 -5.52 -22.27
CA PRO A 132 -10.61 -4.27 -22.84
C PRO A 132 -9.68 -3.15 -22.35
N ALA A 133 -8.78 -2.71 -23.24
CA ALA A 133 -7.95 -1.57 -22.96
C ALA A 133 -8.81 -0.30 -22.98
N GLU A 134 -8.68 0.54 -21.99
CA GLU A 134 -9.22 1.91 -22.07
C GLU A 134 -8.58 2.60 -23.29
N LYS A 135 -9.34 3.42 -24.00
CA LYS A 135 -8.81 4.19 -25.15
C LYS A 135 -7.73 5.14 -24.64
N ALA A 136 -6.47 4.73 -24.78
CA ALA A 136 -5.32 5.55 -24.45
C ALA A 136 -4.98 6.49 -25.63
N GLN A 137 -4.56 7.72 -25.32
CA GLN A 137 -4.08 8.66 -26.32
C GLN A 137 -2.68 8.24 -26.77
N MET A 138 -2.44 8.22 -28.07
CA MET A 138 -1.13 7.84 -28.61
C MET A 138 -0.21 9.05 -28.70
N GLY A 139 0.93 8.98 -28.00
CA GLY A 139 1.98 9.99 -28.07
C GLY A 139 2.75 9.95 -29.40
N ALA A 140 3.48 11.02 -29.70
CA ALA A 140 4.17 11.19 -30.98
C ALA A 140 5.15 10.05 -31.30
N ARG A 141 5.88 9.55 -30.28
CA ARG A 141 6.84 8.43 -30.46
C ARG A 141 6.15 7.11 -30.83
N LEU A 142 5.06 6.79 -30.19
CA LEU A 142 4.27 5.60 -30.51
C LEU A 142 3.61 5.72 -31.87
N ALA A 143 3.12 6.91 -32.23
CA ALA A 143 2.53 7.20 -33.54
C ALA A 143 3.59 7.08 -34.65
N ALA A 144 4.80 7.57 -34.44
CA ALA A 144 5.91 7.42 -35.40
C ALA A 144 6.27 5.95 -35.60
N LEU A 145 6.34 5.15 -34.53
CA LEU A 145 6.56 3.70 -34.65
C LEU A 145 5.41 3.05 -35.44
N GLN A 146 4.16 3.36 -35.12
CA GLN A 146 3.01 2.80 -35.82
C GLN A 146 3.06 3.10 -37.33
N GLN A 147 3.42 4.32 -37.71
CA GLN A 147 3.57 4.71 -39.12
C GLN A 147 4.73 3.95 -39.80
N ALA A 148 5.87 3.78 -39.13
CA ALA A 148 6.98 3.01 -39.66
C ALA A 148 6.64 1.52 -39.87
N LEU A 149 5.89 0.93 -38.93
CA LEU A 149 5.34 -0.43 -39.06
C LEU A 149 4.42 -0.55 -40.28
N ALA A 150 3.55 0.45 -40.51
CA ALA A 150 2.64 0.49 -41.65
C ALA A 150 3.38 0.60 -43.00
N ARG A 151 4.59 1.19 -43.02
CA ARG A 151 5.46 1.25 -44.21
C ARG A 151 6.31 -0.01 -44.43
N GLY A 152 6.21 -1.02 -43.55
CA GLY A 152 6.99 -2.25 -43.65
C GLY A 152 8.38 -2.17 -43.01
N GLU A 153 8.72 -1.11 -42.29
CA GLU A 153 10.02 -0.91 -41.62
C GLU A 153 10.13 -1.64 -40.25
N GLY A 154 9.28 -2.63 -40.00
CA GLY A 154 8.94 -3.19 -38.71
C GLY A 154 10.10 -3.48 -37.76
N ALA A 155 11.06 -4.33 -38.18
CA ALA A 155 12.16 -4.76 -37.29
C ALA A 155 13.10 -3.60 -36.95
N ALA A 156 13.50 -2.80 -37.94
CA ALA A 156 14.44 -1.69 -37.78
C ALA A 156 13.82 -0.57 -36.92
N ALA A 157 12.55 -0.22 -37.18
CA ALA A 157 11.82 0.80 -36.43
C ALA A 157 11.62 0.38 -34.96
N THR A 158 11.22 -0.87 -34.70
CA THR A 158 11.06 -1.39 -33.34
C THR A 158 12.38 -1.42 -32.58
N GLN A 159 13.48 -1.79 -33.24
CA GLN A 159 14.80 -1.77 -32.62
C GLN A 159 15.26 -0.33 -32.31
N ALA A 160 15.00 0.63 -33.21
CA ALA A 160 15.30 2.04 -32.96
C ALA A 160 14.49 2.60 -31.77
N PHE A 161 13.21 2.27 -31.69
CA PHE A 161 12.34 2.63 -30.57
C PHE A 161 12.90 2.14 -29.22
N TRP A 162 13.32 0.88 -29.13
CA TRP A 162 13.89 0.35 -27.89
C TRP A 162 15.27 0.92 -27.56
N ARG A 163 16.10 1.23 -28.56
CA ARG A 163 17.35 1.97 -28.32
C ARG A 163 17.09 3.35 -27.72
N GLU A 164 16.12 4.09 -28.23
CA GLU A 164 15.74 5.39 -27.65
C GLU A 164 15.22 5.22 -26.21
N ALA A 165 14.36 4.22 -25.95
CA ALA A 165 13.84 3.93 -24.62
C ALA A 165 14.98 3.59 -23.62
N GLN A 166 15.98 2.83 -24.04
CA GLN A 166 17.16 2.53 -23.22
C GLN A 166 18.02 3.77 -22.94
N GLN A 167 18.19 4.63 -23.94
CA GLN A 167 18.99 5.86 -23.82
C GLN A 167 18.33 6.92 -22.94
N ARG A 168 17.02 7.11 -23.07
CA ARG A 168 16.29 8.17 -22.38
C ARG A 168 15.64 7.72 -21.06
N GLY A 169 15.36 6.44 -20.93
CA GLY A 169 14.52 5.88 -19.86
C GLY A 169 13.02 6.03 -20.17
N THR A 170 12.21 5.46 -19.28
CA THR A 170 10.73 5.45 -19.32
C THR A 170 10.16 5.89 -17.98
N PRO A 171 8.88 6.34 -17.91
CA PRO A 171 7.94 6.55 -18.99
C PRO A 171 8.29 7.80 -19.81
N TRP A 172 7.72 7.92 -21.00
CA TRP A 172 7.90 9.11 -21.82
C TRP A 172 6.88 10.18 -21.48
N VAL A 173 7.33 11.42 -21.42
CA VAL A 173 6.52 12.60 -21.12
C VAL A 173 6.57 13.54 -22.32
N GLU A 174 5.39 13.86 -22.84
CA GLU A 174 5.21 14.73 -24.00
C GLU A 174 4.23 15.88 -23.64
N PRO A 175 4.45 17.11 -24.14
CA PRO A 175 3.48 18.20 -23.97
C PRO A 175 2.09 17.79 -24.50
N TRP A 176 1.04 18.23 -23.81
CA TRP A 176 -0.34 18.00 -24.19
C TRP A 176 -1.17 19.28 -24.08
N ALA A 177 -2.41 19.25 -24.59
CA ALA A 177 -3.30 20.39 -24.51
C ALA A 177 -3.51 20.89 -23.06
N ASP A 178 -3.89 22.15 -22.90
CA ASP A 178 -4.26 22.79 -21.64
C ASP A 178 -3.17 22.73 -20.55
N GLY A 179 -1.90 22.80 -20.95
CA GLY A 179 -0.77 22.76 -20.02
C GLY A 179 -0.57 21.40 -19.32
N LYS A 180 -1.27 20.36 -19.78
CA LYS A 180 -1.08 18.98 -19.33
C LYS A 180 0.10 18.32 -20.04
N VAL A 181 0.42 17.10 -19.61
CA VAL A 181 1.40 16.25 -20.26
C VAL A 181 0.78 14.89 -20.56
N LEU A 182 1.18 14.29 -21.69
CA LEU A 182 0.88 12.89 -21.98
C LEU A 182 2.04 12.03 -21.50
N VAL A 183 1.74 11.09 -20.63
CA VAL A 183 2.72 10.13 -20.10
C VAL A 183 2.46 8.78 -20.74
N SER A 184 3.44 8.26 -21.48
CA SER A 184 3.35 6.97 -22.16
C SER A 184 4.20 5.92 -21.44
N PHE A 185 3.54 4.86 -20.98
CA PHE A 185 4.14 3.70 -20.33
C PHE A 185 4.31 2.58 -21.37
N VAL A 186 5.50 2.02 -21.46
CA VAL A 186 5.82 0.99 -22.47
C VAL A 186 6.49 -0.21 -21.83
N TRP A 187 6.14 -1.40 -22.30
CA TRP A 187 6.72 -2.67 -21.87
C TRP A 187 7.13 -3.48 -23.09
N ARG A 188 8.34 -4.06 -23.03
CA ARG A 188 8.82 -4.93 -24.09
C ARG A 188 8.29 -6.35 -23.90
N ASP A 189 7.63 -6.87 -24.94
CA ASP A 189 7.06 -8.21 -24.93
C ASP A 189 8.16 -9.28 -24.72
N GLN A 190 7.94 -10.16 -23.76
CA GLN A 190 8.78 -11.33 -23.45
C GLN A 190 7.98 -12.62 -23.60
N GLY A 191 7.02 -12.68 -24.53
CA GLY A 191 6.04 -13.74 -24.64
C GLY A 191 4.96 -13.65 -23.56
N ASN A 192 4.60 -12.41 -23.20
CA ASN A 192 3.58 -12.14 -22.19
C ASN A 192 2.17 -12.36 -22.73
N THR A 193 1.29 -12.93 -21.93
CA THR A 193 -0.13 -13.12 -22.26
C THR A 193 -0.94 -11.85 -22.07
N ASN A 194 -0.57 -11.04 -21.11
CA ASN A 194 -1.14 -9.73 -20.80
C ASN A 194 -0.13 -8.90 -20.00
N VAL A 195 -0.31 -7.58 -19.99
CA VAL A 195 0.46 -6.66 -19.15
C VAL A 195 -0.49 -5.62 -18.58
N ARG A 196 -0.38 -5.34 -17.28
CA ARG A 196 -1.15 -4.26 -16.62
C ARG A 196 -0.22 -3.21 -16.04
N LEU A 197 -0.68 -1.96 -16.05
CA LEU A 197 -0.05 -0.88 -15.29
C LEU A 197 -0.68 -0.84 -13.89
N PHE A 198 0.13 -1.06 -12.87
CA PHE A 198 -0.24 -0.90 -11.47
C PHE A 198 0.15 0.50 -10.99
N GLY A 199 -0.75 1.17 -10.27
CA GLY A 199 -0.54 2.52 -9.77
C GLY A 199 -1.30 3.55 -10.57
N SER A 200 -0.97 4.82 -10.34
CA SER A 200 -1.66 5.94 -10.93
C SER A 200 -1.34 6.12 -12.43
N PRO A 201 -2.17 6.88 -13.15
CA PRO A 201 -3.16 7.79 -12.60
C PRO A 201 -4.51 7.16 -12.30
N SER A 202 -4.80 5.95 -12.76
CA SER A 202 -6.16 5.44 -12.67
C SER A 202 -6.45 4.56 -11.45
N GLY A 203 -5.44 4.01 -10.81
CA GLY A 203 -5.59 3.07 -9.70
C GLY A 203 -6.29 1.73 -10.02
N ASN A 204 -6.67 1.51 -11.30
CA ASN A 204 -7.50 0.37 -11.73
C ASN A 204 -6.72 -0.78 -12.36
N HIS A 205 -5.41 -0.81 -12.25
CA HIS A 205 -4.61 -1.84 -12.90
C HIS A 205 -4.89 -1.90 -14.42
N ASN A 206 -4.74 -0.78 -15.11
CA ASN A 206 -5.08 -0.62 -16.51
C ASN A 206 -4.33 -1.62 -17.39
N PRO A 207 -5.03 -2.37 -18.25
CA PRO A 207 -4.36 -3.22 -19.21
C PRO A 207 -3.62 -2.36 -20.25
N LEU A 208 -2.41 -2.81 -20.60
CA LEU A 208 -1.70 -2.29 -21.75
C LEU A 208 -2.28 -2.94 -23.02
N GLN A 209 -2.24 -2.20 -24.10
CA GLN A 209 -2.54 -2.71 -25.44
C GLN A 209 -1.25 -3.02 -26.18
N ARG A 210 -1.28 -4.04 -27.03
CA ARG A 210 -0.15 -4.39 -27.88
C ARG A 210 -0.17 -3.54 -29.15
N LEU A 211 0.96 -2.94 -29.52
CA LEU A 211 1.10 -2.27 -30.82
C LEU A 211 1.29 -3.33 -31.90
N ALA A 212 0.31 -3.44 -32.79
CA ALA A 212 0.30 -4.46 -33.83
C ALA A 212 1.58 -4.42 -34.69
N GLY A 213 2.14 -5.59 -35.00
CA GLY A 213 3.37 -5.70 -35.77
C GLY A 213 4.66 -5.42 -35.00
N SER A 214 4.61 -5.25 -33.68
CA SER A 214 5.78 -5.01 -32.82
C SER A 214 5.77 -5.83 -31.54
N ASP A 215 6.88 -5.75 -30.77
CA ASP A 215 7.02 -6.29 -29.41
C ASP A 215 6.70 -5.23 -28.33
N VAL A 216 5.90 -4.20 -28.65
CA VAL A 216 5.58 -3.10 -27.74
C VAL A 216 4.18 -3.24 -27.15
N TRP A 217 4.11 -3.37 -25.82
CA TRP A 217 2.89 -3.13 -25.03
C TRP A 217 2.91 -1.70 -24.54
N TRP A 218 1.77 -1.02 -24.55
CA TRP A 218 1.71 0.38 -24.15
C TRP A 218 0.35 0.78 -23.58
N THR A 219 0.39 1.81 -22.75
CA THR A 219 -0.76 2.64 -22.35
C THR A 219 -0.28 4.04 -22.11
N SER A 220 -1.18 5.00 -22.00
CA SER A 220 -0.83 6.38 -21.70
C SER A 220 -1.91 7.06 -20.87
N ALA A 221 -1.54 8.17 -20.24
CA ALA A 221 -2.44 9.00 -19.46
C ALA A 221 -2.11 10.48 -19.62
N VAL A 222 -3.14 11.31 -19.74
CA VAL A 222 -3.01 12.77 -19.66
C VAL A 222 -2.94 13.16 -18.19
N MET A 223 -1.88 13.85 -17.80
CA MET A 223 -1.57 14.12 -16.40
C MET A 223 -1.28 15.61 -16.16
N ASP A 224 -1.45 16.03 -14.92
CA ASP A 224 -1.02 17.34 -14.46
C ASP A 224 0.51 17.37 -14.34
N PRO A 225 1.22 18.41 -14.81
CA PRO A 225 2.69 18.49 -14.74
C PRO A 225 3.24 18.56 -13.30
N ARG A 226 2.39 18.75 -12.28
CA ARG A 226 2.74 18.67 -10.85
C ARG A 226 2.68 17.24 -10.29
N SER A 227 2.39 16.25 -11.12
CA SER A 227 2.20 14.88 -10.65
C SER A 227 3.50 14.25 -10.17
N HIS A 228 3.39 13.50 -9.06
CA HIS A 228 4.42 12.58 -8.56
C HIS A 228 3.75 11.32 -8.02
N LEU A 229 4.21 10.18 -8.47
CA LEU A 229 3.64 8.88 -8.13
C LEU A 229 4.60 7.74 -8.41
N SER A 230 4.33 6.58 -7.85
CA SER A 230 5.01 5.34 -8.22
C SER A 230 4.11 4.45 -9.07
N TYR A 231 4.73 3.66 -9.94
CA TYR A 231 4.05 2.70 -10.79
C TYR A 231 4.87 1.41 -10.93
N ALA A 232 4.22 0.36 -11.40
CA ALA A 232 4.85 -0.90 -11.75
C ALA A 232 4.11 -1.56 -12.92
N PHE A 233 4.78 -2.47 -13.61
CA PHE A 233 4.12 -3.34 -14.57
C PHE A 233 3.81 -4.70 -13.93
N ALA A 234 2.66 -5.26 -14.27
CA ALA A 234 2.23 -6.59 -13.87
C ALA A 234 1.98 -7.43 -15.13
N PRO A 235 3.01 -8.10 -15.66
CA PRO A 235 2.89 -9.01 -16.80
C PRO A 235 2.34 -10.36 -16.34
N ASP A 236 1.69 -11.09 -17.27
CA ASP A 236 1.21 -12.46 -17.08
C ASP A 236 0.26 -12.65 -15.89
N VAL A 237 -0.57 -11.65 -15.60
CA VAL A 237 -1.52 -11.70 -14.48
C VAL A 237 -2.60 -12.74 -14.75
N PRO A 238 -2.82 -13.74 -13.87
CA PRO A 238 -3.99 -14.62 -13.93
C PRO A 238 -5.28 -13.82 -13.94
N GLN A 239 -6.24 -14.19 -14.79
CA GLN A 239 -7.52 -13.52 -14.92
C GLN A 239 -8.58 -14.25 -14.09
N LEU A 240 -9.18 -13.56 -13.15
CA LEU A 240 -10.21 -14.10 -12.26
C LEU A 240 -11.57 -13.45 -12.55
N PRO A 241 -12.69 -14.15 -12.24
CA PRO A 241 -14.02 -13.57 -12.34
C PRO A 241 -14.15 -12.26 -11.54
N ALA A 242 -14.98 -11.34 -12.03
CA ALA A 242 -15.19 -10.03 -11.38
C ALA A 242 -15.63 -10.12 -9.91
N ALA A 243 -16.35 -11.18 -9.54
CA ALA A 243 -16.74 -11.45 -8.15
C ALA A 243 -15.54 -11.69 -7.22
N GLN A 244 -14.36 -12.00 -7.74
CA GLN A 244 -13.12 -12.23 -7.01
C GLN A 244 -12.16 -11.04 -7.06
N ALA A 245 -12.65 -9.83 -7.01
CA ALA A 245 -11.85 -8.60 -7.17
C ALA A 245 -10.67 -8.49 -6.19
N ALA A 246 -10.86 -8.89 -4.92
CA ALA A 246 -9.80 -8.90 -3.92
C ALA A 246 -8.69 -9.90 -4.28
N GLN A 247 -9.07 -11.09 -4.75
CA GLN A 247 -8.13 -12.10 -5.22
C GLN A 247 -7.42 -11.65 -6.50
N GLN A 248 -8.14 -11.02 -7.45
CA GLN A 248 -7.54 -10.43 -8.64
C GLN A 248 -6.46 -9.40 -8.29
N ARG A 249 -6.70 -8.56 -7.28
CA ARG A 249 -5.67 -7.63 -6.78
C ARG A 249 -4.42 -8.36 -6.27
N ARG A 250 -4.58 -9.48 -5.55
CA ARG A 250 -3.44 -10.30 -5.09
C ARG A 250 -2.64 -10.86 -6.27
N MET A 251 -3.31 -11.28 -7.37
CA MET A 251 -2.63 -11.73 -8.58
C MET A 251 -1.79 -10.62 -9.21
N VAL A 252 -2.33 -9.40 -9.31
CA VAL A 252 -1.59 -8.24 -9.80
C VAL A 252 -0.37 -7.95 -8.93
N LEU A 253 -0.54 -7.92 -7.61
CA LEU A 253 0.56 -7.66 -6.68
C LEU A 253 1.66 -8.73 -6.74
N ALA A 254 1.30 -10.00 -6.96
CA ALA A 254 2.26 -11.10 -7.07
C ALA A 254 3.10 -11.04 -8.35
N THR A 255 2.53 -10.53 -9.46
CA THR A 255 3.23 -10.40 -10.75
C THR A 255 3.91 -9.05 -10.95
N MET A 256 3.62 -8.08 -10.07
CA MET A 256 4.09 -6.71 -10.17
C MET A 256 5.62 -6.62 -10.12
N GLN A 257 6.20 -5.84 -11.02
CA GLN A 257 7.64 -5.61 -11.08
C GLN A 257 7.95 -4.19 -11.56
N ARG A 258 9.15 -3.72 -11.21
CA ARG A 258 9.63 -2.41 -11.67
C ARG A 258 9.73 -2.37 -13.20
N ASP A 259 9.54 -1.17 -13.75
CA ASP A 259 9.90 -0.87 -15.13
C ASP A 259 11.43 -0.99 -15.30
N PRO A 260 11.91 -1.94 -16.12
CA PRO A 260 13.36 -2.17 -16.28
C PRO A 260 14.11 -0.98 -16.92
N LEU A 261 13.39 -0.08 -17.59
CA LEU A 261 13.96 1.09 -18.25
C LEU A 261 13.82 2.37 -17.43
N ASN A 262 13.09 2.33 -16.31
CA ASN A 262 13.00 3.45 -15.39
C ASN A 262 14.27 3.57 -14.53
N ARG A 263 14.81 4.78 -14.42
CA ARG A 263 16.05 5.06 -13.69
C ARG A 263 15.84 5.52 -12.25
N GLN A 264 14.60 5.63 -11.82
CA GLN A 264 14.21 6.16 -10.51
C GLN A 264 13.41 5.10 -9.73
N PRO A 265 14.07 4.15 -9.07
CA PRO A 265 13.38 3.14 -8.25
C PRO A 265 12.72 3.77 -7.03
N PHE A 266 11.61 3.16 -6.56
CA PHE A 266 10.96 3.49 -5.31
C PHE A 266 10.67 2.20 -4.50
N PRO A 267 11.09 2.11 -3.22
CA PRO A 267 12.01 3.04 -2.55
C PRO A 267 13.38 3.10 -3.26
N ALA A 268 14.10 4.20 -3.06
CA ALA A 268 15.40 4.41 -3.71
C ALA A 268 16.43 3.33 -3.34
N THR A 269 16.32 2.77 -2.12
CA THR A 269 17.16 1.66 -1.64
C THR A 269 16.24 0.55 -1.14
N PRO A 270 16.25 -0.64 -1.74
CA PRO A 270 15.51 -1.78 -1.21
C PRO A 270 15.98 -2.14 0.19
N TRP A 271 15.05 -2.29 1.12
CA TRP A 271 15.37 -2.58 2.54
C TRP A 271 16.01 -3.96 2.78
N SER A 272 15.75 -4.93 1.91
CA SER A 272 16.28 -6.28 2.00
C SER A 272 17.67 -6.46 1.37
N GLY A 273 18.22 -5.42 0.71
CA GLY A 273 19.42 -5.54 -0.12
C GLY A 273 19.25 -6.47 -1.33
N ALA A 274 18.07 -7.04 -1.52
CA ALA A 274 17.78 -7.93 -2.64
C ALA A 274 17.49 -7.09 -3.90
N GLN A 275 18.05 -7.52 -5.02
CA GLN A 275 17.83 -6.88 -6.33
C GLN A 275 16.75 -7.59 -7.14
N ASP A 276 15.74 -8.13 -6.47
CA ASP A 276 14.63 -8.78 -7.12
C ASP A 276 13.78 -7.76 -7.88
N ARG A 277 13.50 -8.04 -9.16
CA ARG A 277 12.64 -7.20 -10.01
C ARG A 277 11.21 -7.05 -9.49
N PHE A 278 10.77 -7.98 -8.65
CA PHE A 278 9.44 -7.95 -8.01
C PHE A 278 9.39 -7.10 -6.75
N GLN A 279 10.50 -6.50 -6.34
CA GLN A 279 10.55 -5.59 -5.20
C GLN A 279 10.63 -4.14 -5.66
N GLY A 280 9.85 -3.30 -4.99
CA GLY A 280 9.79 -1.89 -5.28
C GLY A 280 8.97 -1.56 -6.53
N ARG A 281 8.97 -0.29 -6.85
CA ARG A 281 8.25 0.33 -7.96
C ARG A 281 9.17 1.28 -8.72
N SER A 282 8.66 1.85 -9.78
CA SER A 282 9.33 2.92 -10.53
C SER A 282 8.69 4.26 -10.20
N SER A 283 9.49 5.31 -10.08
CA SER A 283 8.98 6.65 -9.81
C SER A 283 8.66 7.39 -11.10
N LEU A 284 7.61 8.19 -11.05
CA LEU A 284 7.30 9.24 -12.01
C LEU A 284 7.17 10.56 -11.24
N VAL A 285 8.14 11.45 -11.40
CA VAL A 285 8.13 12.79 -10.83
C VAL A 285 8.19 13.76 -11.99
N LEU A 286 7.08 14.45 -12.24
CA LEU A 286 6.97 15.40 -13.35
C LEU A 286 7.64 16.75 -13.00
N ALA A 287 7.90 17.57 -14.04
CA ALA A 287 8.76 18.73 -13.92
C ALA A 287 8.30 19.82 -12.92
N GLN A 288 6.99 19.88 -12.64
CA GLN A 288 6.41 20.83 -11.69
C GLN A 288 5.96 20.16 -10.39
N ALA A 289 6.36 18.90 -10.15
CA ALA A 289 6.02 18.20 -8.93
C ALA A 289 6.53 18.94 -7.68
N PRO A 290 5.74 18.99 -6.61
CA PRO A 290 6.16 19.60 -5.37
C PRO A 290 7.43 18.95 -4.81
N PRO A 291 8.41 19.71 -4.32
CA PRO A 291 9.62 19.14 -3.74
C PRO A 291 9.33 18.40 -2.42
N GLN A 292 10.13 17.39 -2.13
CA GLN A 292 10.08 16.62 -0.89
C GLN A 292 11.46 16.65 -0.20
N PRO A 293 11.88 17.80 0.37
CA PRO A 293 13.26 18.04 0.79
C PRO A 293 13.72 17.18 1.97
N TRP A 294 12.76 16.66 2.78
CA TRP A 294 13.10 15.94 4.00
C TRP A 294 13.31 14.44 3.81
N VAL A 295 13.04 13.90 2.63
CA VAL A 295 13.23 12.47 2.35
C VAL A 295 14.66 12.08 2.01
N GLN A 296 15.50 13.06 1.63
CA GLN A 296 16.87 12.82 1.22
C GLN A 296 17.83 12.78 2.42
N THR A 297 18.85 11.92 2.33
CA THR A 297 19.95 11.95 3.30
C THR A 297 20.71 13.26 3.18
N ARG A 298 20.95 13.93 4.31
CA ARG A 298 21.66 15.23 4.37
C ARG A 298 22.88 15.08 5.26
N ALA A 299 24.04 15.50 4.76
CA ALA A 299 25.27 15.50 5.53
C ALA A 299 25.15 16.44 6.75
N GLY A 300 25.70 16.04 7.89
CA GLY A 300 25.71 16.83 9.12
C GLY A 300 24.39 16.84 9.91
N VAL A 301 23.33 16.21 9.43
CA VAL A 301 22.09 16.06 10.20
C VAL A 301 22.25 14.90 11.20
N PRO A 302 22.12 15.14 12.52
CA PRO A 302 22.17 14.10 13.52
C PRO A 302 21.05 13.07 13.29
N GLN A 303 21.39 11.80 13.35
CA GLN A 303 20.44 10.71 13.15
C GLN A 303 19.96 10.15 14.49
N GLY A 304 18.65 10.09 14.68
CA GLY A 304 18.04 9.42 15.83
C GLY A 304 18.17 7.91 15.76
N LYS A 305 17.80 7.25 16.87
CA LYS A 305 17.89 5.79 17.02
C LYS A 305 16.56 5.13 16.73
N LEU A 306 16.54 4.25 15.74
CA LEU A 306 15.42 3.36 15.43
C LEU A 306 15.67 1.99 16.08
N THR A 307 14.69 1.49 16.86
CA THR A 307 14.80 0.19 17.53
C THR A 307 13.53 -0.63 17.27
N ARG A 308 13.70 -1.91 16.87
CA ARG A 308 12.60 -2.87 16.67
C ARG A 308 12.32 -3.61 17.96
N HIS A 309 11.06 -3.70 18.34
CA HIS A 309 10.56 -4.45 19.48
C HIS A 309 9.50 -5.45 19.02
N SER A 310 9.30 -6.49 19.82
CA SER A 310 8.21 -7.43 19.64
C SER A 310 7.26 -7.29 20.81
N VAL A 311 6.02 -6.87 20.52
CA VAL A 311 5.00 -6.56 21.52
C VAL A 311 3.90 -7.60 21.46
N ASP A 312 3.61 -8.25 22.59
CA ASP A 312 2.47 -9.15 22.75
C ASP A 312 1.24 -8.34 23.17
N SER A 313 0.10 -8.65 22.58
CA SER A 313 -1.19 -8.10 22.96
C SER A 313 -2.10 -9.17 23.53
N GLY A 314 -2.47 -9.03 24.80
CA GLY A 314 -3.49 -9.86 25.44
C GLY A 314 -4.90 -9.54 24.90
N ILE A 315 -5.17 -8.27 24.57
CA ILE A 315 -6.45 -7.82 24.02
C ILE A 315 -6.70 -8.41 22.64
N LEU A 316 -5.68 -8.39 21.76
CA LEU A 316 -5.81 -8.89 20.38
C LEU A 316 -5.49 -10.37 20.25
N GLY A 317 -4.77 -10.96 21.22
CA GLY A 317 -4.32 -12.34 21.19
C GLY A 317 -3.25 -12.60 20.11
N ASN A 318 -2.45 -11.58 19.78
CA ASN A 318 -1.39 -11.70 18.80
C ASN A 318 -0.12 -10.96 19.22
N ARG A 319 0.95 -11.19 18.45
CA ARG A 319 2.24 -10.52 18.60
C ARG A 319 2.54 -9.73 17.34
N ARG A 320 3.08 -8.52 17.51
CA ARG A 320 3.47 -7.65 16.38
C ARG A 320 4.79 -6.97 16.64
N ASP A 321 5.43 -6.56 15.55
CA ASP A 321 6.59 -5.70 15.62
C ASP A 321 6.16 -4.24 15.79
N VAL A 322 6.85 -3.55 16.68
CA VAL A 322 6.70 -2.12 16.93
C VAL A 322 8.10 -1.51 16.90
N TRP A 323 8.27 -0.43 16.16
CA TRP A 323 9.52 0.31 16.14
C TRP A 323 9.38 1.57 16.98
N THR A 324 10.39 1.84 17.81
CA THR A 324 10.55 3.13 18.46
C THR A 324 11.65 3.90 17.78
N TYR A 325 11.40 5.19 17.54
CA TYR A 325 12.41 6.14 17.11
C TYR A 325 12.58 7.19 18.19
N VAL A 326 13.83 7.48 18.55
CA VAL A 326 14.22 8.52 19.53
C VAL A 326 15.15 9.50 18.83
N PRO A 327 14.85 10.82 18.84
CA PRO A 327 15.68 11.83 18.19
C PRO A 327 17.07 11.91 18.82
N ALA A 328 18.08 12.31 18.04
CA ALA A 328 19.45 12.46 18.55
C ALA A 328 19.59 13.74 19.39
N GLY A 329 20.32 13.64 20.50
CA GLY A 329 20.84 14.80 21.23
C GLY A 329 19.80 15.66 21.99
N ALA A 330 18.54 15.24 22.06
CA ALA A 330 17.50 15.98 22.78
C ALA A 330 16.37 15.06 23.27
N ASP A 331 15.78 15.41 24.41
CA ASP A 331 14.59 14.73 24.89
C ASP A 331 13.38 15.00 23.98
N PRO A 332 12.55 13.98 23.71
CA PRO A 332 11.36 14.14 22.89
C PRO A 332 10.36 15.14 23.48
N GLN A 333 9.91 16.08 22.69
CA GLN A 333 8.89 17.07 23.05
C GLN A 333 7.53 16.80 22.40
N ALA A 334 7.47 15.83 21.47
CA ALA A 334 6.27 15.37 20.82
C ALA A 334 6.39 13.88 20.49
N LEU A 335 5.23 13.23 20.28
CA LEU A 335 5.14 11.82 19.94
C LEU A 335 4.32 11.64 18.66
N LEU A 336 4.86 10.84 17.75
CA LEU A 336 4.17 10.33 16.58
C LEU A 336 3.81 8.85 16.80
N VAL A 337 2.54 8.48 16.74
CA VAL A 337 2.08 7.09 16.64
C VAL A 337 1.65 6.85 15.21
N LEU A 338 2.32 5.92 14.51
CA LEU A 338 2.19 5.74 13.06
C LEU A 338 1.92 4.29 12.72
N PHE A 339 0.95 4.01 11.86
CA PHE A 339 0.57 2.66 11.45
C PHE A 339 1.29 2.20 10.18
N ASP A 340 1.17 0.89 9.86
CA ASP A 340 1.82 0.26 8.71
C ASP A 340 3.35 0.37 8.75
N ALA A 341 3.96 -0.02 9.87
CA ALA A 341 5.39 0.14 10.14
C ALA A 341 6.30 -0.38 9.02
N HIS A 342 5.96 -1.49 8.36
CA HIS A 342 6.78 -2.01 7.26
C HIS A 342 7.01 -0.95 6.19
N ALA A 343 5.95 -0.27 5.76
CA ALA A 343 6.05 0.78 4.74
C ALA A 343 6.70 2.06 5.29
N TYR A 344 6.34 2.48 6.51
CA TYR A 344 6.83 3.72 7.11
C TYR A 344 8.24 3.65 7.73
N VAL A 345 8.85 2.49 7.73
CA VAL A 345 10.26 2.29 8.08
C VAL A 345 11.12 2.08 6.84
N HIS A 346 10.57 1.42 5.81
CA HIS A 346 11.35 0.96 4.66
C HIS A 346 11.08 1.74 3.37
N ASP A 347 9.81 2.00 3.03
CA ASP A 347 9.46 2.74 1.81
C ASP A 347 9.45 4.25 2.08
N VAL A 348 8.86 4.66 3.20
CA VAL A 348 8.87 6.05 3.69
C VAL A 348 9.95 6.16 4.76
N PRO A 349 11.00 6.96 4.55
CA PRO A 349 12.11 7.06 5.49
C PRO A 349 11.74 7.94 6.70
N THR A 350 10.73 7.52 7.49
CA THR A 350 10.19 8.32 8.61
C THR A 350 11.25 8.84 9.57
N PRO A 351 12.24 8.04 10.04
CA PRO A 351 13.30 8.56 10.91
C PRO A 351 14.04 9.74 10.31
N ARG A 352 14.44 9.61 9.03
CA ARG A 352 15.15 10.67 8.30
C ARG A 352 14.31 11.92 8.09
N ILE A 353 13.01 11.76 7.82
CA ILE A 353 12.08 12.89 7.70
C ILE A 353 12.03 13.67 9.02
N LEU A 354 11.95 12.96 10.15
CA LEU A 354 11.96 13.58 11.47
C LEU A 354 13.29 14.28 11.77
N ASP A 355 14.43 13.61 11.50
CA ASP A 355 15.76 14.20 11.67
C ASP A 355 15.91 15.50 10.88
N ASN A 356 15.55 15.49 9.60
CA ASN A 356 15.67 16.65 8.72
C ASN A 356 14.75 17.81 9.15
N LEU A 357 13.51 17.53 9.56
CA LEU A 357 12.57 18.56 10.02
C LEU A 357 13.00 19.21 11.34
N VAL A 358 13.59 18.43 12.24
CA VAL A 358 14.16 18.96 13.50
C VAL A 358 15.41 19.80 13.21
N ALA A 359 16.31 19.32 12.33
CA ALA A 359 17.49 20.08 11.91
C ALA A 359 17.15 21.40 11.23
N ASP A 360 16.07 21.46 10.45
CA ASP A 360 15.56 22.70 9.84
C ASP A 360 14.84 23.62 10.85
N GLY A 361 14.69 23.20 12.11
CA GLY A 361 13.96 23.93 13.12
C GLY A 361 12.45 24.03 12.86
N LEU A 362 11.90 23.21 11.94
CA LEU A 362 10.47 23.18 11.61
C LEU A 362 9.66 22.38 12.63
N LEU A 363 10.28 21.40 13.29
CA LEU A 363 9.67 20.61 14.37
C LEU A 363 10.50 20.71 15.65
N PRO A 364 9.87 20.55 16.83
CA PRO A 364 10.58 20.18 18.04
C PRO A 364 11.12 18.75 17.90
N PRO A 365 12.00 18.25 18.79
CA PRO A 365 12.37 16.85 18.84
C PRO A 365 11.13 15.96 18.96
N VAL A 366 10.91 15.06 18.00
CA VAL A 366 9.76 14.15 17.93
C VAL A 366 10.24 12.71 18.05
N ALA A 367 9.72 11.97 19.04
CA ALA A 367 9.83 10.52 19.06
C ALA A 367 8.72 9.88 18.22
N ALA A 368 8.94 8.63 17.81
CA ALA A 368 7.88 7.87 17.13
C ALA A 368 7.73 6.46 17.68
N VAL A 369 6.47 5.99 17.69
CA VAL A 369 6.07 4.60 17.86
C VAL A 369 5.40 4.16 16.57
N ILE A 370 6.07 3.30 15.80
CA ILE A 370 5.58 2.87 14.49
C ILE A 370 5.10 1.43 14.61
N VAL A 371 3.79 1.25 14.39
CA VAL A 371 3.06 0.02 14.73
C VAL A 371 2.95 -0.89 13.51
N GLY A 372 3.48 -2.10 13.62
CA GLY A 372 3.38 -3.12 12.58
C GLY A 372 2.06 -3.89 12.63
N ASN A 373 1.70 -4.48 11.53
CA ASN A 373 0.58 -5.40 11.42
C ASN A 373 1.04 -6.83 11.79
N ALA A 374 0.23 -7.58 12.53
CA ALA A 374 0.56 -8.96 12.87
C ALA A 374 0.55 -9.88 11.63
N SER A 375 -0.36 -9.60 10.69
CA SER A 375 -0.44 -10.21 9.36
C SER A 375 -1.23 -9.30 8.40
N PRO A 376 -1.26 -9.58 7.08
CA PRO A 376 -2.15 -8.88 6.16
C PRO A 376 -3.63 -8.97 6.54
N GLU A 377 -4.09 -10.14 6.99
CA GLU A 377 -5.47 -10.37 7.43
C GLU A 377 -5.76 -9.58 8.73
N ALA A 378 -4.80 -9.54 9.67
CA ALA A 378 -4.90 -8.72 10.87
C ALA A 378 -5.01 -7.23 10.51
N ARG A 379 -4.26 -6.76 9.51
CA ARG A 379 -4.38 -5.37 9.03
C ARG A 379 -5.80 -5.04 8.57
N ASP A 380 -6.38 -5.90 7.77
CA ASP A 380 -7.73 -5.70 7.22
C ASP A 380 -8.83 -5.78 8.29
N ALA A 381 -8.59 -6.51 9.38
CA ALA A 381 -9.52 -6.67 10.49
C ALA A 381 -9.37 -5.60 11.60
N GLU A 382 -8.16 -5.07 11.79
CA GLU A 382 -7.81 -4.22 12.93
C GLU A 382 -7.83 -2.71 12.60
N LEU A 383 -7.34 -2.32 11.41
CA LEU A 383 -7.24 -0.90 11.06
C LEU A 383 -8.58 -0.23 10.68
N PRO A 384 -9.58 -0.88 10.05
CA PRO A 384 -10.93 -0.33 10.07
C PRO A 384 -11.42 -0.12 11.50
N PRO A 385 -12.37 0.80 11.76
CA PRO A 385 -12.87 1.07 13.11
C PRO A 385 -13.17 -0.20 13.91
N ASN A 386 -12.30 -0.49 14.88
CA ASN A 386 -12.31 -1.70 15.69
C ASN A 386 -12.09 -1.36 17.17
N PRO A 387 -13.10 -1.52 18.04
CA PRO A 387 -12.97 -1.20 19.46
C PRO A 387 -11.87 -2.00 20.16
N ARG A 388 -11.62 -3.26 19.79
CA ARG A 388 -10.54 -4.05 20.39
C ARG A 388 -9.16 -3.51 20.03
N PHE A 389 -8.98 -3.08 18.77
CA PHE A 389 -7.73 -2.45 18.35
C PHE A 389 -7.50 -1.09 19.02
N ALA A 390 -8.55 -0.27 19.14
CA ALA A 390 -8.47 0.99 19.88
C ALA A 390 -8.09 0.77 21.35
N ARG A 391 -8.66 -0.24 22.01
CA ARG A 391 -8.29 -0.63 23.38
C ARG A 391 -6.84 -1.13 23.46
N PHE A 392 -6.37 -1.93 22.50
CA PHE A 392 -4.95 -2.32 22.44
C PHE A 392 -4.04 -1.10 22.39
N ILE A 393 -4.35 -0.13 21.55
CA ILE A 393 -3.57 1.11 21.46
C ILE A 393 -3.60 1.85 22.80
N ALA A 394 -4.78 2.06 23.38
CA ALA A 394 -4.94 2.87 24.60
C ALA A 394 -4.45 2.18 25.87
N GLU A 395 -4.77 0.89 26.05
CA GLU A 395 -4.57 0.17 27.31
C GLU A 395 -3.27 -0.65 27.35
N GLU A 396 -2.69 -1.02 26.19
CA GLU A 396 -1.45 -1.80 26.14
C GLU A 396 -0.29 -1.01 25.50
N LEU A 397 -0.47 -0.50 24.25
CA LEU A 397 0.62 0.13 23.50
C LEU A 397 1.07 1.47 24.11
N MET A 398 0.14 2.37 24.44
CA MET A 398 0.49 3.69 25.00
C MET A 398 1.10 3.58 26.41
N PRO A 399 0.63 2.72 27.32
CA PRO A 399 1.34 2.42 28.58
C PRO A 399 2.73 1.83 28.36
N TRP A 400 2.88 0.91 27.40
CA TRP A 400 4.19 0.38 27.03
C TRP A 400 5.12 1.47 26.49
N ALA A 401 4.64 2.33 25.58
CA ALA A 401 5.43 3.45 25.07
C ALA A 401 5.87 4.41 26.20
N ARG A 402 5.01 4.62 27.19
CA ARG A 402 5.34 5.40 28.40
C ARG A 402 6.48 4.74 29.20
N SER A 403 6.47 3.41 29.34
CA SER A 403 7.57 2.68 30.02
C SER A 403 8.90 2.77 29.24
N GLN A 404 8.86 3.06 27.94
CA GLN A 404 10.03 3.36 27.11
C GLN A 404 10.47 4.83 27.17
N GLY A 405 9.87 5.67 28.02
CA GLY A 405 10.16 7.09 28.12
C GLY A 405 9.55 7.96 27.03
N LEU A 406 8.56 7.45 26.28
CA LEU A 406 7.97 8.14 25.10
C LEU A 406 6.61 8.78 25.40
N ALA A 407 6.30 9.09 26.65
CA ALA A 407 5.03 9.71 27.02
C ALA A 407 4.98 11.20 26.64
N GLN A 408 3.86 11.62 26.05
CA GLN A 408 3.55 13.02 25.75
C GLN A 408 2.08 13.32 26.05
N THR A 409 1.77 14.62 26.20
CA THR A 409 0.37 15.06 26.33
C THR A 409 -0.39 14.85 25.02
N ALA A 410 -1.71 14.73 25.04
CA ALA A 410 -2.53 14.59 23.84
C ALA A 410 -2.25 15.69 22.81
N ARG A 411 -2.08 16.93 23.26
CA ARG A 411 -1.77 18.08 22.41
C ARG A 411 -0.41 17.96 21.68
N ARG A 412 0.52 17.14 22.19
CA ARG A 412 1.84 16.86 21.63
C ARG A 412 1.93 15.47 20.99
N THR A 413 0.83 14.72 20.97
CA THR A 413 0.76 13.40 20.36
C THR A 413 -0.01 13.48 19.05
N VAL A 414 0.60 13.00 17.98
CA VAL A 414 -0.02 12.83 16.66
C VAL A 414 -0.24 11.35 16.43
N VAL A 415 -1.47 10.96 16.10
CA VAL A 415 -1.75 9.64 15.53
C VAL A 415 -1.88 9.77 14.02
N ALA A 416 -1.17 8.92 13.28
CA ALA A 416 -0.98 9.07 11.84
C ALA A 416 -1.03 7.75 11.07
N GLY A 417 -1.39 7.84 9.80
CA GLY A 417 -1.32 6.74 8.86
C GLY A 417 -1.95 7.06 7.51
N SER A 418 -1.84 6.12 6.59
CA SER A 418 -2.40 6.25 5.25
C SER A 418 -3.47 5.18 4.99
N SER A 419 -4.44 5.50 4.13
CA SER A 419 -5.51 4.55 3.76
C SER A 419 -6.31 4.09 5.00
N TYR A 420 -6.31 2.79 5.33
CA TYR A 420 -6.87 2.29 6.59
C TYR A 420 -6.12 2.82 7.82
N GLY A 421 -4.81 3.12 7.69
CA GLY A 421 -4.05 3.80 8.74
C GLY A 421 -4.57 5.21 9.02
N GLY A 422 -4.99 5.96 8.00
CA GLY A 422 -5.67 7.25 8.15
C GLY A 422 -7.06 7.12 8.77
N LEU A 423 -7.80 6.08 8.40
CA LEU A 423 -9.12 5.77 8.95
C LEU A 423 -9.04 5.46 10.45
N VAL A 424 -8.13 4.56 10.88
CA VAL A 424 -7.96 4.26 12.32
C VAL A 424 -7.41 5.45 13.09
N SER A 425 -6.58 6.30 12.48
CA SER A 425 -6.10 7.52 13.13
C SER A 425 -7.26 8.47 13.46
N SER A 426 -8.20 8.63 12.53
CA SER A 426 -9.43 9.39 12.76
C SER A 426 -10.33 8.75 13.82
N TYR A 427 -10.41 7.42 13.84
CA TYR A 427 -11.17 6.67 14.84
C TYR A 427 -10.57 6.81 16.25
N LEU A 428 -9.25 6.78 16.38
CA LEU A 428 -8.56 7.00 17.66
C LEU A 428 -8.70 8.45 18.15
N GLY A 429 -8.68 9.43 17.25
CA GLY A 429 -9.01 10.83 17.62
C GLY A 429 -10.44 11.01 18.09
N LEU A 430 -11.38 10.18 17.59
CA LEU A 430 -12.76 10.16 18.01
C LEU A 430 -12.96 9.51 19.38
N THR A 431 -12.31 8.36 19.63
CA THR A 431 -12.56 7.50 20.79
C THR A 431 -11.61 7.74 21.97
N HIS A 432 -10.39 8.25 21.70
CA HIS A 432 -9.34 8.51 22.68
C HIS A 432 -8.71 9.90 22.52
N PRO A 433 -9.50 10.98 22.51
CA PRO A 433 -8.98 12.34 22.37
C PRO A 433 -8.06 12.76 23.53
N GLU A 434 -8.17 12.11 24.68
CA GLU A 434 -7.30 12.30 25.86
C GLU A 434 -5.85 11.81 25.60
N LEU A 435 -5.66 10.92 24.63
CA LEU A 435 -4.35 10.43 24.19
C LEU A 435 -3.88 11.12 22.90
N PHE A 436 -4.80 11.40 21.98
CA PHE A 436 -4.53 11.85 20.62
C PHE A 436 -5.22 13.17 20.29
N GLY A 437 -4.55 14.28 20.57
CA GLY A 437 -5.06 15.62 20.23
C GLY A 437 -4.80 16.04 18.79
N ASN A 438 -4.12 15.22 17.98
CA ASN A 438 -3.81 15.49 16.59
C ASN A 438 -3.94 14.23 15.73
N VAL A 439 -4.65 14.35 14.62
CA VAL A 439 -4.85 13.29 13.61
C VAL A 439 -4.22 13.72 12.30
N LEU A 440 -3.32 12.88 11.78
CA LEU A 440 -2.71 13.03 10.47
C LEU A 440 -3.15 11.87 9.59
N SER A 441 -4.03 12.13 8.63
CA SER A 441 -4.61 11.13 7.75
C SER A 441 -4.22 11.39 6.31
N LEU A 442 -3.48 10.45 5.73
CA LEU A 442 -3.01 10.49 4.36
C LEU A 442 -3.90 9.57 3.52
N SER A 443 -4.66 10.14 2.60
CA SER A 443 -5.61 9.41 1.75
C SER A 443 -6.50 8.44 2.55
N GLY A 444 -7.10 8.93 3.64
CA GLY A 444 -7.89 8.11 4.57
C GLY A 444 -9.08 7.41 3.89
N SER A 445 -9.31 6.13 4.22
CA SER A 445 -10.35 5.28 3.59
C SER A 445 -11.75 5.59 4.13
N TYR A 446 -12.20 6.83 4.05
CA TYR A 446 -13.48 7.28 4.64
C TYR A 446 -14.73 6.84 3.87
N TRP A 447 -14.54 6.17 2.73
CA TRP A 447 -15.59 5.41 2.05
C TRP A 447 -16.04 4.17 2.82
N TRP A 448 -15.25 3.73 3.81
CA TRP A 448 -15.49 2.49 4.56
C TRP A 448 -16.73 2.58 5.45
N ALA A 449 -17.41 1.43 5.60
CA ALA A 449 -18.44 1.18 6.60
C ALA A 449 -18.42 -0.31 7.01
N PRO A 450 -18.94 -0.66 8.19
CA PRO A 450 -19.18 -2.05 8.56
C PRO A 450 -20.11 -2.76 7.55
N PRO A 451 -20.02 -4.10 7.44
CA PRO A 451 -20.95 -4.86 6.60
C PRO A 451 -22.42 -4.54 6.91
N GLY A 452 -23.19 -4.24 5.87
CA GLY A 452 -24.62 -3.90 5.99
C GLY A 452 -24.92 -2.43 6.25
N GLU A 453 -23.91 -1.59 6.50
CA GLU A 453 -24.08 -0.14 6.63
C GLU A 453 -23.74 0.61 5.33
N ALA A 454 -24.32 1.81 5.20
CA ALA A 454 -23.99 2.71 4.10
C ALA A 454 -22.53 3.21 4.21
N PRO A 455 -21.82 3.46 3.08
CA PRO A 455 -20.50 4.08 3.07
C PRO A 455 -20.44 5.37 3.89
N GLY A 456 -19.25 5.77 4.35
CA GLY A 456 -19.07 7.01 5.09
C GLY A 456 -19.38 6.89 6.59
N TRP A 457 -19.07 5.77 7.20
CA TRP A 457 -19.29 5.55 8.63
C TRP A 457 -18.57 6.59 9.50
N MET A 458 -17.33 6.93 9.19
CA MET A 458 -16.53 7.89 9.97
C MET A 458 -17.13 9.29 9.94
N GLN A 459 -17.65 9.71 8.79
CA GLN A 459 -18.36 11.01 8.65
C GLN A 459 -19.57 11.06 9.57
N ARG A 460 -20.40 10.01 9.57
CA ARG A 460 -21.59 9.91 10.45
C ARG A 460 -21.18 9.89 11.92
N ALA A 461 -20.12 9.17 12.28
CA ALA A 461 -19.63 9.08 13.65
C ALA A 461 -19.20 10.45 14.19
N TRP A 462 -18.44 11.24 13.43
CA TRP A 462 -18.06 12.59 13.81
C TRP A 462 -19.25 13.56 13.85
N GLN A 463 -20.19 13.41 12.92
CA GLN A 463 -21.41 14.23 12.90
C GLN A 463 -22.31 13.99 14.10
N ALA A 464 -22.42 12.74 14.57
CA ALA A 464 -23.29 12.32 15.65
C ALA A 464 -22.74 12.61 17.06
N LEU A 465 -21.48 13.04 17.21
CA LEU A 465 -20.91 13.33 18.53
C LEU A 465 -21.72 14.39 19.26
N PRO A 466 -22.07 14.19 20.55
CA PRO A 466 -22.67 15.23 21.36
C PRO A 466 -21.69 16.37 21.61
N ALA A 467 -22.21 17.56 21.89
CA ALA A 467 -21.40 18.67 22.37
C ALA A 467 -21.09 18.50 23.89
N PRO A 468 -19.89 18.95 24.36
CA PRO A 468 -18.84 19.56 23.60
C PRO A 468 -18.02 18.55 22.80
N VAL A 469 -17.65 18.89 21.55
CA VAL A 469 -16.81 18.05 20.71
C VAL A 469 -15.35 18.12 21.21
N PRO A 470 -14.64 17.00 21.27
CA PRO A 470 -13.23 16.97 21.69
C PRO A 470 -12.36 17.88 20.82
N ALA A 471 -11.42 18.60 21.44
CA ALA A 471 -10.51 19.53 20.74
C ALA A 471 -9.38 18.77 20.02
N VAL A 472 -9.70 18.06 18.95
CA VAL A 472 -8.76 17.34 18.08
C VAL A 472 -8.48 18.17 16.82
N ARG A 473 -7.21 18.24 16.43
CA ARG A 473 -6.79 18.93 15.19
C ARG A 473 -6.51 17.91 14.10
N PHE A 474 -6.88 18.24 12.89
CA PHE A 474 -6.75 17.35 11.73
C PHE A 474 -5.83 17.93 10.66
N TYR A 475 -4.98 17.07 10.10
CA TYR A 475 -4.40 17.22 8.79
C TYR A 475 -4.92 16.08 7.90
N LEU A 476 -5.60 16.44 6.82
CA LEU A 476 -6.16 15.50 5.86
C LEU A 476 -5.54 15.78 4.50
N ASP A 477 -5.09 14.75 3.80
CA ASP A 477 -4.74 14.88 2.39
C ASP A 477 -5.42 13.82 1.52
N ALA A 478 -5.48 14.08 0.21
CA ALA A 478 -5.89 13.12 -0.80
C ALA A 478 -5.28 13.46 -2.16
N GLY A 479 -5.10 12.44 -3.00
CA GLY A 479 -4.64 12.60 -4.36
C GLY A 479 -5.78 12.88 -5.34
N TRP A 480 -5.55 13.71 -6.35
CA TRP A 480 -6.52 13.99 -7.41
C TRP A 480 -6.89 12.76 -8.25
N TYR A 481 -6.02 11.75 -8.27
CA TYR A 481 -6.28 10.50 -9.00
C TYR A 481 -7.01 9.45 -8.15
N GLU A 482 -7.45 9.81 -6.95
CA GLU A 482 -8.19 8.93 -6.03
C GLU A 482 -9.71 9.18 -6.08
N THR A 483 -10.20 9.64 -7.23
CA THR A 483 -11.64 9.90 -7.48
C THR A 483 -12.47 8.63 -7.55
N GLY A 484 -13.75 8.78 -7.26
CA GLY A 484 -14.73 7.70 -7.34
C GLY A 484 -14.98 7.20 -8.76
N ARG A 485 -15.50 5.99 -8.86
CA ARG A 485 -15.80 5.30 -10.13
C ARG A 485 -17.05 4.45 -10.01
N GLY A 486 -17.73 4.31 -11.15
CA GLY A 486 -18.92 3.45 -11.20
C GLY A 486 -20.04 3.89 -10.25
N GLY A 487 -20.21 5.21 -10.06
CA GLY A 487 -21.24 5.77 -9.17
C GLY A 487 -20.90 5.68 -7.66
N ARG A 488 -19.67 5.30 -7.30
CA ARG A 488 -19.20 5.29 -5.91
C ARG A 488 -18.20 6.40 -5.70
N GLU A 489 -18.29 7.08 -4.55
CA GLU A 489 -17.30 8.07 -4.12
C GLU A 489 -15.94 7.42 -3.86
N GLY A 490 -14.87 8.11 -4.24
CA GLY A 490 -13.50 7.72 -3.98
C GLY A 490 -12.95 8.30 -2.70
N ILE A 491 -11.65 8.15 -2.55
CA ILE A 491 -10.92 8.70 -1.39
C ILE A 491 -10.96 10.22 -1.41
N LEU A 492 -10.79 10.85 -2.57
CA LEU A 492 -10.80 12.31 -2.69
C LEU A 492 -12.10 12.92 -2.19
N GLU A 493 -13.24 12.43 -2.70
CA GLU A 493 -14.57 12.94 -2.34
C GLU A 493 -14.88 12.69 -0.86
N THR A 494 -14.58 11.49 -0.34
CA THR A 494 -14.88 11.14 1.05
C THR A 494 -13.98 11.86 2.06
N ASN A 495 -12.74 12.20 1.71
CA ASN A 495 -11.87 13.06 2.52
C ASN A 495 -12.37 14.51 2.55
N ARG A 496 -12.86 15.05 1.42
CA ARG A 496 -13.51 16.38 1.37
C ARG A 496 -14.74 16.40 2.28
N ALA A 497 -15.62 15.42 2.16
CA ALA A 497 -16.83 15.31 2.97
C ALA A 497 -16.52 15.25 4.48
N LEU A 498 -15.51 14.47 4.88
CA LEU A 498 -15.09 14.43 6.29
C LEU A 498 -14.55 15.78 6.74
N ALA A 499 -13.69 16.44 5.94
CA ALA A 499 -13.14 17.75 6.29
C ALA A 499 -14.23 18.79 6.53
N ASP A 500 -15.28 18.80 5.70
CA ASP A 500 -16.40 19.74 5.82
C ASP A 500 -17.23 19.46 7.08
N ILE A 501 -17.47 18.20 7.42
CA ILE A 501 -18.15 17.82 8.67
C ILE A 501 -17.33 18.24 9.89
N LEU A 502 -16.03 17.97 9.92
CA LEU A 502 -15.16 18.36 11.03
C LEU A 502 -15.12 19.87 11.23
N ARG A 503 -15.04 20.66 10.14
CA ARG A 503 -15.10 22.13 10.20
C ARG A 503 -16.47 22.62 10.71
N ALA A 504 -17.57 22.04 10.23
CA ALA A 504 -18.93 22.36 10.70
C ALA A 504 -19.10 22.03 12.20
N ARG A 505 -18.33 21.07 12.72
CA ARG A 505 -18.28 20.73 14.15
C ARG A 505 -17.32 21.62 14.97
N GLY A 506 -16.72 22.63 14.35
CA GLY A 506 -15.80 23.58 15.00
C GLY A 506 -14.37 23.07 15.20
N LEU A 507 -13.98 21.98 14.55
CA LEU A 507 -12.64 21.42 14.67
C LEU A 507 -11.65 22.12 13.71
N SER A 508 -10.39 22.19 14.11
CA SER A 508 -9.32 22.73 13.28
C SER A 508 -8.90 21.69 12.23
N VAL A 509 -9.06 22.01 10.95
CA VAL A 509 -8.77 21.11 9.84
C VAL A 509 -7.89 21.80 8.80
N THR A 510 -6.67 21.28 8.62
CA THR A 510 -5.82 21.57 7.45
C THR A 510 -6.08 20.47 6.43
N GLN A 511 -6.58 20.84 5.26
CA GLN A 511 -6.81 19.92 4.14
C GLN A 511 -5.92 20.30 2.97
N ARG A 512 -5.31 19.29 2.33
CA ARG A 512 -4.47 19.45 1.14
C ARG A 512 -4.82 18.41 0.09
N GLU A 513 -4.69 18.80 -1.17
CA GLU A 513 -4.92 17.93 -2.31
C GLU A 513 -3.71 18.02 -3.25
N TYR A 514 -3.33 16.91 -3.83
CA TYR A 514 -2.11 16.82 -4.64
C TYR A 514 -2.38 16.13 -5.98
N ALA A 515 -1.64 16.47 -7.00
CA ALA A 515 -1.64 15.75 -8.27
C ALA A 515 -0.93 14.39 -8.11
N SER A 516 -1.51 13.52 -7.30
CA SER A 516 -1.00 12.20 -6.95
C SER A 516 -2.13 11.20 -6.82
N GLY A 517 -1.78 9.93 -6.59
CA GLY A 517 -2.72 8.85 -6.30
C GLY A 517 -2.44 8.22 -4.95
N HIS A 518 -2.96 7.02 -4.73
CA HIS A 518 -2.83 6.25 -3.49
C HIS A 518 -1.42 5.65 -3.34
N ASP A 519 -0.45 6.45 -2.86
CA ASP A 519 0.96 6.17 -3.09
C ASP A 519 1.91 6.66 -1.98
N TYR A 520 2.78 5.76 -1.52
CA TYR A 520 3.83 6.07 -0.53
C TYR A 520 4.86 7.08 -1.04
N LEU A 521 5.11 7.18 -2.35
CA LEU A 521 5.97 8.23 -2.92
C LEU A 521 5.40 9.63 -2.66
N HIS A 522 4.07 9.75 -2.66
CA HIS A 522 3.40 10.99 -2.25
C HIS A 522 3.44 11.15 -0.73
N TRP A 523 3.04 10.13 0.02
CA TRP A 523 2.85 10.21 1.46
C TRP A 523 4.15 10.49 2.23
N GLN A 524 5.32 10.14 1.69
CA GLN A 524 6.60 10.51 2.33
C GLN A 524 6.80 12.05 2.43
N GLY A 525 6.34 12.82 1.45
CA GLY A 525 6.36 14.28 1.51
C GLY A 525 5.25 14.84 2.39
N ALA A 526 4.02 14.33 2.22
CA ALA A 526 2.85 14.78 2.96
C ALA A 526 2.94 14.52 4.47
N LEU A 527 3.64 13.44 4.90
CA LEU A 527 3.91 13.16 6.31
C LEU A 527 4.62 14.33 6.99
N GLY A 528 5.70 14.83 6.38
CA GLY A 528 6.42 15.99 6.91
C GLY A 528 5.56 17.24 7.00
N CYS A 529 4.80 17.52 5.95
CA CYS A 529 3.88 18.66 5.88
C CYS A 529 2.83 18.62 7.00
N GLY A 530 2.21 17.46 7.19
CA GLY A 530 1.18 17.27 8.22
C GLY A 530 1.74 17.39 9.64
N LEU A 531 2.94 16.87 9.88
CA LEU A 531 3.60 17.01 11.19
C LEU A 531 3.89 18.47 11.54
N VAL A 532 4.40 19.27 10.59
CA VAL A 532 4.63 20.70 10.80
C VAL A 532 3.32 21.44 11.06
N ALA A 533 2.28 21.17 10.27
CA ALA A 533 0.95 21.79 10.44
C ALA A 533 0.35 21.51 11.82
N LEU A 534 0.53 20.31 12.36
CA LEU A 534 -0.07 19.89 13.63
C LEU A 534 0.77 20.24 14.85
N LEU A 535 2.08 20.01 14.82
CA LEU A 535 2.96 20.18 15.97
C LEU A 535 3.59 21.58 16.08
N ALA A 536 3.73 22.27 14.97
CA ALA A 536 4.34 23.61 14.89
C ALA A 536 3.53 24.55 13.98
N PRO A 537 2.22 24.77 14.22
CA PRO A 537 1.36 25.53 13.31
C PRO A 537 1.84 26.96 13.06
N ALA A 538 2.54 27.58 14.02
CA ALA A 538 3.13 28.91 13.83
C ALA A 538 4.30 28.92 12.82
N ARG A 539 4.87 27.76 12.51
CA ARG A 539 5.93 27.56 11.50
C ARG A 539 5.37 27.05 10.15
N TYR A 540 4.10 26.68 10.11
CA TYR A 540 3.43 26.22 8.90
C TYR A 540 3.02 27.42 8.04
N ASP A 541 4.04 28.16 7.57
CA ASP A 541 3.87 29.33 6.72
C ASP A 541 4.22 28.98 5.27
N MET A 542 3.26 29.10 4.37
CA MET A 542 3.41 28.78 2.94
C MET A 542 4.35 29.76 2.19
N LYS A 543 4.78 30.85 2.83
CA LYS A 543 5.83 31.72 2.30
C LYS A 543 7.23 31.13 2.51
N ASP A 544 7.38 30.18 3.44
CA ASP A 544 8.63 29.47 3.63
C ASP A 544 8.87 28.52 2.43
N GLU A 545 9.96 28.76 1.70
CA GLU A 545 10.33 27.97 0.52
C GLU A 545 10.49 26.46 0.83
N ARG A 546 10.91 26.13 2.04
CA ARG A 546 11.03 24.73 2.49
C ARG A 546 9.70 24.03 2.56
N LEU A 547 8.58 24.77 2.75
CA LEU A 547 7.22 24.28 2.81
C LEU A 547 6.48 24.36 1.46
N ARG A 548 7.13 24.75 0.37
CA ARG A 548 6.50 24.77 -0.96
C ARG A 548 5.90 23.42 -1.36
N GLY A 549 6.54 22.31 -0.97
CA GLY A 549 6.00 20.97 -1.16
C GLY A 549 4.67 20.71 -0.46
N CYS A 550 4.30 21.53 0.53
CA CYS A 550 3.10 21.42 1.33
C CYS A 550 1.91 22.24 0.81
N LEU A 551 2.08 23.03 -0.25
CA LEU A 551 1.02 23.89 -0.79
C LEU A 551 -0.18 23.11 -1.30
N GLY A 552 0.02 21.89 -1.76
CA GLY A 552 -1.03 21.17 -2.47
C GLY A 552 -1.28 21.75 -3.87
N ALA A 553 -2.03 21.04 -4.67
CA ALA A 553 -2.21 21.39 -6.08
C ALA A 553 -3.32 22.44 -6.33
N GLY A 554 -4.10 22.83 -5.32
CA GLY A 554 -5.20 23.78 -5.41
C GLY A 554 -4.99 25.13 -4.72
N ALA A 555 -3.84 25.37 -4.10
CA ALA A 555 -3.51 26.66 -3.50
C ALA A 555 -2.77 27.53 -4.53
N SER A 556 -3.52 28.26 -5.34
CA SER A 556 -3.02 29.38 -6.15
C SER A 556 -3.19 30.68 -5.39
#